data_6ee78e94c5ddce85a90383421dbaf003
#
_entry.id   6ee78e94c5ddce85a90383421dbaf003
#
_cell.length_a   1.000
_cell.length_b   1.000
_cell.length_c   1.000
_cell.angle_alpha   90.00
_cell.angle_beta   90.00
_cell.angle_gamma   90.00
#
_symmetry.space_group_name_H-M   'P 1'
#
loop_
_entity.id
_entity.type
_entity.pdbx_description
1 polymer ?
#
loop_
_entity_poly.entity_id
_entity_poly.type
_entity_poly.pdbx_seq_one_letter_code
_entity_poly.pdbx_strand_id
1 'polypeptide(L)'
;CLQAFIQDGLPHFGDFEDAMSSTGQRLFHSLLSFALNVKMLHPLEVVQRAQAAYYSGAAPLAAVEGFIRQIMGWREYVRGIYWAHMPAYAQHNALDHHQPLPHWFWSGDTGMRCLQHAIGQSLHTAHAHHIQRLMVIGNFALLAGLDPLALHRWYLGVYIDAFEWVELPN
;
A
#
# COMPACT_ATOMS: atom_id res chain seq x y z
N CYS A 1 1.52 -16.58 -7.96
CA CYS A 1 1.67 -15.49 -7.02
C CYS A 1 1.19 -15.87 -5.60
N LEU A 2 -0.11 -16.16 -5.36
CA LEU A 2 -0.64 -16.51 -4.03
C LEU A 2 0.11 -17.72 -3.41
N GLN A 3 0.26 -18.81 -4.15
CA GLN A 3 0.95 -20.01 -3.65
C GLN A 3 2.41 -19.72 -3.24
N ALA A 4 3.14 -18.98 -4.06
CA ALA A 4 4.52 -18.59 -3.74
C ALA A 4 4.58 -17.71 -2.48
N PHE A 5 3.65 -16.75 -2.34
CA PHE A 5 3.58 -15.94 -1.12
C PHE A 5 3.31 -16.80 0.12
N ILE A 6 2.34 -17.72 0.07
CA ILE A 6 2.01 -18.60 1.20
C ILE A 6 3.22 -19.45 1.62
N GLN A 7 4.02 -19.93 0.66
CA GLN A 7 5.18 -20.79 0.93
C GLN A 7 6.41 -20.00 1.39
N ASP A 8 6.72 -18.89 0.71
CA ASP A 8 8.01 -18.23 0.84
C ASP A 8 7.92 -16.90 1.61
N GLY A 9 6.82 -16.19 1.52
CA GLY A 9 6.63 -14.87 2.11
C GLY A 9 5.91 -14.88 3.46
N LEU A 10 4.79 -15.58 3.54
CA LEU A 10 3.93 -15.58 4.72
C LEU A 10 4.65 -16.00 6.02
N PRO A 11 5.55 -17.00 6.05
CA PRO A 11 6.25 -17.38 7.28
C PRO A 11 7.06 -16.25 7.91
N HIS A 12 7.51 -15.29 7.11
CA HIS A 12 8.33 -14.15 7.53
C HIS A 12 7.54 -12.83 7.58
N PHE A 13 6.29 -12.83 7.14
CA PHE A 13 5.51 -11.60 6.98
C PHE A 13 5.36 -10.83 8.30
N GLY A 14 5.06 -11.50 9.40
CA GLY A 14 4.84 -10.84 10.69
C GLY A 14 6.05 -10.09 11.23
N ASP A 15 7.26 -10.61 11.01
CA ASP A 15 8.50 -9.99 11.48
C ASP A 15 8.97 -8.83 10.57
N PHE A 16 8.54 -8.81 9.30
CA PHE A 16 9.08 -7.91 8.29
C PHE A 16 8.02 -7.09 7.54
N GLU A 17 6.75 -7.08 7.99
CA GLU A 17 5.67 -6.40 7.28
C GLU A 17 5.92 -4.88 7.10
N ASP A 18 6.60 -4.26 8.06
CA ASP A 18 6.94 -2.83 8.04
C ASP A 18 8.42 -2.57 7.66
N ALA A 19 9.16 -3.59 7.28
CA ALA A 19 10.58 -3.44 6.96
C ALA A 19 10.79 -2.68 5.65
N MET A 20 11.80 -1.82 5.62
CA MET A 20 12.29 -1.15 4.42
C MET A 20 13.72 -1.58 4.12
N SER A 21 14.05 -1.72 2.84
CA SER A 21 15.40 -2.06 2.38
C SER A 21 15.80 -1.19 1.20
N SER A 22 17.05 -0.76 1.17
CA SER A 22 17.63 -0.06 0.02
C SER A 22 17.99 -1.00 -1.13
N THR A 23 18.04 -2.31 -0.89
CA THR A 23 18.45 -3.32 -1.86
C THR A 23 17.34 -4.30 -2.21
N GLY A 24 16.37 -4.51 -1.31
CA GLY A 24 15.23 -5.41 -1.48
C GLY A 24 13.94 -4.64 -1.77
N GLN A 25 13.41 -4.77 -2.99
CA GLN A 25 12.22 -4.02 -3.40
C GLN A 25 10.89 -4.67 -2.97
N ARG A 26 10.87 -5.98 -2.77
CA ARG A 26 9.64 -6.73 -2.50
C ARG A 26 9.58 -7.32 -1.10
N LEU A 27 10.75 -7.65 -0.54
CA LEU A 27 10.85 -8.34 0.74
C LEU A 27 9.86 -9.52 0.81
N PHE A 28 9.07 -9.59 1.87
CA PHE A 28 8.08 -10.65 2.09
C PHE A 28 6.63 -10.21 1.80
N HIS A 29 6.43 -9.10 1.06
CA HIS A 29 5.11 -8.61 0.70
C HIS A 29 4.43 -9.49 -0.34
N SER A 30 3.10 -9.63 -0.23
CA SER A 30 2.32 -10.57 -1.03
C SER A 30 2.17 -10.18 -2.51
N LEU A 31 2.17 -8.88 -2.81
CA LEU A 31 1.88 -8.31 -4.13
C LEU A 31 0.53 -8.75 -4.71
N LEU A 32 -0.46 -9.03 -3.85
CA LEU A 32 -1.77 -9.53 -4.25
C LEU A 32 -2.81 -8.41 -4.46
N SER A 33 -2.50 -7.17 -4.05
CA SER A 33 -3.44 -6.05 -4.07
C SER A 33 -4.05 -5.80 -5.44
N PHE A 34 -3.24 -5.81 -6.51
CA PHE A 34 -3.76 -5.68 -7.87
C PHE A 34 -4.77 -6.79 -8.20
N ALA A 35 -4.40 -8.05 -7.99
CA ALA A 35 -5.26 -9.19 -8.30
C ALA A 35 -6.57 -9.18 -7.48
N LEU A 36 -6.52 -8.72 -6.23
CA LEU A 36 -7.70 -8.53 -5.38
C LEU A 36 -8.57 -7.39 -5.90
N ASN A 37 -7.98 -6.29 -6.35
CA ASN A 37 -8.72 -5.11 -6.81
C ASN A 37 -9.42 -5.35 -8.15
N VAL A 38 -8.79 -6.06 -9.08
CA VAL A 38 -9.41 -6.45 -10.37
C VAL A 38 -10.24 -7.75 -10.30
N LYS A 39 -10.46 -8.30 -9.10
CA LYS A 39 -11.28 -9.51 -8.87
C LYS A 39 -10.73 -10.81 -9.49
N MET A 40 -9.43 -10.86 -9.79
CA MET A 40 -8.75 -12.11 -10.19
C MET A 40 -8.59 -13.08 -9.02
N LEU A 41 -8.53 -12.56 -7.79
CA LEU A 41 -8.52 -13.32 -6.55
C LEU A 41 -9.68 -12.85 -5.66
N HIS A 42 -10.34 -13.81 -5.03
CA HIS A 42 -11.36 -13.49 -4.02
C HIS A 42 -10.68 -13.34 -2.64
N PRO A 43 -10.98 -12.27 -1.86
CA PRO A 43 -10.36 -12.06 -0.55
C PRO A 43 -10.51 -13.26 0.39
N LEU A 44 -11.66 -13.91 0.39
CA LEU A 44 -11.93 -15.08 1.22
C LEU A 44 -10.99 -16.25 0.86
N GLU A 45 -10.72 -16.48 -0.41
CA GLU A 45 -9.76 -17.53 -0.83
C GLU A 45 -8.37 -17.26 -0.25
N VAL A 46 -7.92 -16.02 -0.31
CA VAL A 46 -6.60 -15.61 0.23
C VAL A 46 -6.54 -15.82 1.74
N VAL A 47 -7.59 -15.42 2.47
CA VAL A 47 -7.69 -15.63 3.92
C VAL A 47 -7.70 -17.11 4.27
N GLN A 48 -8.49 -17.94 3.57
CA GLN A 48 -8.55 -19.39 3.81
C GLN A 48 -7.20 -20.07 3.56
N ARG A 49 -6.45 -19.65 2.53
CA ARG A 49 -5.10 -20.17 2.26
C ARG A 49 -4.10 -19.80 3.36
N ALA A 50 -4.14 -18.57 3.85
CA ALA A 50 -3.32 -18.15 4.97
C ALA A 50 -3.67 -18.91 6.27
N GLN A 51 -4.95 -19.09 6.56
CA GLN A 51 -5.43 -19.87 7.69
C GLN A 51 -4.99 -21.34 7.61
N ALA A 52 -5.06 -21.94 6.43
CA ALA A 52 -4.60 -23.32 6.22
C ALA A 52 -3.08 -23.46 6.48
N ALA A 53 -2.28 -22.46 6.12
CA ALA A 53 -0.84 -22.46 6.41
C ALA A 53 -0.55 -22.43 7.94
N TYR A 54 -1.36 -21.72 8.71
CA TYR A 54 -1.27 -21.76 10.17
C TYR A 54 -1.60 -23.15 10.72
N TYR A 55 -2.74 -23.72 10.34
CA TYR A 55 -3.16 -25.02 10.86
C TYR A 55 -2.23 -26.19 10.46
N SER A 56 -1.53 -26.06 9.34
CA SER A 56 -0.53 -27.02 8.91
C SER A 56 0.85 -26.82 9.58
N GLY A 57 1.03 -25.77 10.37
CA GLY A 57 2.31 -25.41 10.97
C GLY A 57 3.32 -24.77 10.00
N ALA A 58 2.88 -24.39 8.78
CA ALA A 58 3.75 -23.80 7.77
C ALA A 58 4.04 -22.30 8.01
N ALA A 59 3.20 -21.60 8.78
CA ALA A 59 3.41 -20.20 9.14
C ALA A 59 2.99 -19.94 10.59
N PRO A 60 3.70 -19.04 11.32
CA PRO A 60 3.36 -18.71 12.70
C PRO A 60 2.09 -17.84 12.78
N LEU A 61 1.39 -17.91 13.93
CA LEU A 61 0.16 -17.17 14.16
C LEU A 61 0.31 -15.66 13.91
N ALA A 62 1.40 -15.07 14.40
CA ALA A 62 1.64 -13.62 14.25
C ALA A 62 1.67 -13.19 12.78
N ALA A 63 2.34 -13.95 11.91
CA ALA A 63 2.41 -13.65 10.48
C ALA A 63 1.05 -13.82 9.78
N VAL A 64 0.33 -14.88 10.10
CA VAL A 64 -0.99 -15.17 9.51
C VAL A 64 -2.02 -14.14 9.97
N GLU A 65 -2.05 -13.82 11.25
CA GLU A 65 -2.97 -12.85 11.83
C GLU A 65 -2.68 -11.44 11.29
N GLY A 66 -1.42 -11.00 11.27
CA GLY A 66 -1.01 -9.74 10.68
C GLY A 66 -1.45 -9.62 9.22
N PHE A 67 -1.20 -10.66 8.41
CA PHE A 67 -1.61 -10.66 7.00
C PHE A 67 -3.14 -10.63 6.82
N ILE A 68 -3.90 -11.41 7.61
CA ILE A 68 -5.37 -11.42 7.52
C ILE A 68 -5.94 -10.05 7.92
N ARG A 69 -5.36 -9.36 8.89
CA ARG A 69 -5.74 -8.00 9.26
C ARG A 69 -5.62 -7.00 8.12
N GLN A 70 -4.63 -7.15 7.24
CA GLN A 70 -4.51 -6.26 6.07
C GLN A 70 -5.71 -6.42 5.12
N ILE A 71 -6.27 -7.63 5.01
CA ILE A 71 -7.38 -7.92 4.11
C ILE A 71 -8.74 -7.63 4.77
N MET A 72 -9.00 -8.17 5.94
CA MET A 72 -10.28 -8.03 6.63
C MET A 72 -10.40 -6.71 7.41
N GLY A 73 -9.29 -6.20 7.93
CA GLY A 73 -9.24 -4.93 8.65
C GLY A 73 -9.14 -3.76 7.67
N TRP A 74 -7.93 -3.43 7.25
CA TRP A 74 -7.67 -2.22 6.48
C TRP A 74 -8.44 -2.14 5.17
N ARG A 75 -8.38 -3.17 4.35
CA ARG A 75 -9.04 -3.16 3.04
C ARG A 75 -10.55 -2.97 3.15
N GLU A 76 -11.21 -3.66 4.06
CA GLU A 76 -12.66 -3.50 4.24
C GLU A 76 -13.03 -2.20 4.99
N TYR A 77 -12.15 -1.71 5.87
CA TYR A 77 -12.33 -0.41 6.52
C TYR A 77 -12.31 0.73 5.49
N VAL A 78 -11.26 0.83 4.65
CA VAL A 78 -11.19 1.90 3.63
C VAL A 78 -12.33 1.80 2.63
N ARG A 79 -12.75 0.59 2.27
CA ARG A 79 -13.92 0.38 1.42
C ARG A 79 -15.21 0.92 2.08
N GLY A 80 -15.39 0.67 3.36
CA GLY A 80 -16.52 1.20 4.12
C GLY A 80 -16.55 2.72 4.16
N ILE A 81 -15.40 3.34 4.44
CA ILE A 81 -15.22 4.81 4.45
C ILE A 81 -15.53 5.40 3.07
N TYR A 82 -15.00 4.82 2.01
CA TYR A 82 -15.25 5.28 0.65
C TYR A 82 -16.75 5.32 0.35
N TRP A 83 -17.46 4.22 0.52
CA TRP A 83 -18.89 4.15 0.21
C TRP A 83 -19.78 4.99 1.13
N ALA A 84 -19.34 5.23 2.36
CA ALA A 84 -20.08 6.05 3.32
C ALA A 84 -20.01 7.56 3.02
N HIS A 85 -18.90 8.04 2.42
CA HIS A 85 -18.59 9.45 2.32
C HIS A 85 -18.52 10.01 0.89
N MET A 86 -18.44 9.15 -0.15
CA MET A 86 -18.43 9.61 -1.52
C MET A 86 -19.79 10.18 -1.97
N PRO A 87 -19.84 11.17 -2.91
CA PRO A 87 -18.70 11.75 -3.63
C PRO A 87 -18.02 12.93 -2.92
N ALA A 88 -18.59 13.44 -1.82
CA ALA A 88 -18.06 14.64 -1.16
C ALA A 88 -16.64 14.44 -0.60
N TYR A 89 -16.29 13.23 -0.20
CA TYR A 89 -14.99 12.90 0.39
C TYR A 89 -13.80 13.26 -0.49
N ALA A 90 -13.93 13.12 -1.81
CA ALA A 90 -12.89 13.46 -2.78
C ALA A 90 -12.49 14.95 -2.78
N GLN A 91 -13.32 15.81 -2.21
CA GLN A 91 -13.09 17.26 -2.16
C GLN A 91 -12.58 17.73 -0.80
N HIS A 92 -12.41 16.82 0.16
CA HIS A 92 -11.95 17.17 1.50
C HIS A 92 -10.48 17.56 1.48
N ASN A 93 -10.19 18.72 2.07
CA ASN A 93 -8.85 19.24 2.31
C ASN A 93 -8.87 19.93 3.67
N ALA A 94 -8.86 19.14 4.73
CA ALA A 94 -9.10 19.62 6.10
C ALA A 94 -8.04 20.60 6.62
N LEU A 95 -6.83 20.58 6.05
CA LEU A 95 -5.72 21.45 6.43
C LEU A 95 -5.48 22.59 5.44
N ASP A 96 -6.35 22.73 4.43
CA ASP A 96 -6.27 23.77 3.40
C ASP A 96 -4.90 23.81 2.69
N HIS A 97 -4.38 22.63 2.33
CA HIS A 97 -3.10 22.48 1.66
C HIS A 97 -3.25 22.66 0.14
N HIS A 98 -2.47 23.53 -0.46
CA HIS A 98 -2.57 23.87 -1.88
C HIS A 98 -1.21 23.92 -2.61
N GLN A 99 -0.13 23.48 -1.97
CA GLN A 99 1.17 23.46 -2.63
C GLN A 99 1.19 22.41 -3.75
N PRO A 100 1.69 22.76 -4.95
CA PRO A 100 1.79 21.78 -6.03
C PRO A 100 2.82 20.70 -5.71
N LEU A 101 2.66 19.53 -6.31
CA LEU A 101 3.68 18.48 -6.21
C LEU A 101 5.00 18.99 -6.83
N PRO A 102 6.12 18.86 -6.10
CA PRO A 102 7.43 19.19 -6.64
C PRO A 102 7.77 18.34 -7.86
N HIS A 103 8.50 18.92 -8.82
CA HIS A 103 8.84 18.25 -10.08
C HIS A 103 9.51 16.89 -9.91
N TRP A 104 10.28 16.70 -8.85
CA TRP A 104 10.96 15.44 -8.56
C TRP A 104 10.03 14.26 -8.18
N PHE A 105 8.72 14.49 -7.99
CA PHE A 105 7.75 13.39 -7.92
C PHE A 105 7.71 12.56 -9.22
N TRP A 106 8.10 13.13 -10.35
CA TRP A 106 8.13 12.45 -11.67
C TRP A 106 9.52 11.98 -12.10
N SER A 107 10.58 12.36 -11.39
CA SER A 107 11.96 11.97 -11.72
C SER A 107 12.67 11.20 -10.60
N GLY A 108 12.24 11.38 -9.34
CA GLY A 108 12.97 10.91 -8.17
C GLY A 108 14.22 11.73 -7.85
N ASP A 109 14.51 12.79 -8.60
CA ASP A 109 15.73 13.60 -8.44
C ASP A 109 15.58 14.61 -7.29
N THR A 110 15.87 14.17 -6.08
CA THR A 110 15.82 14.95 -4.86
C THR A 110 16.98 14.61 -3.93
N GLY A 111 17.49 15.60 -3.21
CA GLY A 111 18.51 15.39 -2.17
C GLY A 111 17.98 14.70 -0.89
N MET A 112 16.67 14.56 -0.76
CA MET A 112 16.04 13.86 0.38
C MET A 112 16.06 12.35 0.15
N ARG A 113 17.06 11.67 0.72
CA ARG A 113 17.38 10.28 0.41
C ARG A 113 16.21 9.31 0.57
N CYS A 114 15.39 9.45 1.62
CA CYS A 114 14.23 8.57 1.82
C CYS A 114 13.20 8.72 0.69
N LEU A 115 12.93 9.96 0.27
CA LEU A 115 12.01 10.26 -0.83
C LEU A 115 12.56 9.81 -2.17
N GLN A 116 13.87 10.04 -2.42
CA GLN A 116 14.54 9.56 -3.61
C GLN A 116 14.37 8.05 -3.79
N HIS A 117 14.59 7.26 -2.72
CA HIS A 117 14.40 5.82 -2.75
C HIS A 117 12.95 5.42 -2.93
N ALA A 118 12.03 6.00 -2.15
CA ALA A 118 10.62 5.61 -2.20
C ALA A 118 9.96 5.98 -3.53
N ILE A 119 10.21 7.19 -4.04
CA ILE A 119 9.68 7.64 -5.35
C ILE A 119 10.38 6.90 -6.49
N GLY A 120 11.71 6.76 -6.44
CA GLY A 120 12.45 6.00 -7.44
C GLY A 120 11.95 4.57 -7.59
N GLN A 121 11.71 3.86 -6.48
CA GLN A 121 11.10 2.53 -6.51
C GLN A 121 9.69 2.58 -7.11
N SER A 122 8.86 3.54 -6.67
CA SER A 122 7.48 3.69 -7.17
C SER A 122 7.43 3.86 -8.69
N LEU A 123 8.26 4.75 -9.23
CA LEU A 123 8.33 5.00 -10.67
C LEU A 123 8.90 3.81 -11.48
N HIS A 124 9.83 3.05 -10.88
CA HIS A 124 10.50 1.93 -11.57
C HIS A 124 9.65 0.66 -11.59
N THR A 125 8.92 0.40 -10.50
CA THR A 125 8.24 -0.88 -10.29
C THR A 125 6.72 -0.76 -10.29
N ALA A 126 6.18 0.45 -10.36
CA ALA A 126 4.76 0.74 -10.14
C ALA A 126 4.23 0.16 -8.81
N HIS A 127 5.13 -0.02 -7.83
CA HIS A 127 4.83 -0.60 -6.53
C HIS A 127 5.71 0.02 -5.43
N ALA A 128 5.09 0.29 -4.30
CA ALA A 128 5.74 0.54 -3.03
C ALA A 128 4.85 -0.02 -1.92
N HIS A 129 5.43 -0.48 -0.83
CA HIS A 129 4.61 -0.93 0.30
C HIS A 129 4.10 0.25 1.14
N HIS A 130 3.16 -0.04 2.05
CA HIS A 130 2.45 0.98 2.83
C HIS A 130 3.37 1.98 3.55
N ILE A 131 4.45 1.53 4.16
CA ILE A 131 5.39 2.42 4.85
C ILE A 131 6.02 3.43 3.89
N GLN A 132 6.38 3.04 2.68
CA GLN A 132 6.92 3.95 1.68
C GLN A 132 5.84 4.94 1.19
N ARG A 133 4.61 4.46 0.92
CA ARG A 133 3.51 5.32 0.45
C ARG A 133 3.06 6.29 1.52
N LEU A 134 2.65 5.78 2.68
CA LEU A 134 2.08 6.61 3.74
C LEU A 134 3.14 7.29 4.58
N MET A 135 4.05 6.52 5.19
CA MET A 135 4.95 7.06 6.20
C MET A 135 6.09 7.89 5.62
N VAL A 136 6.50 7.64 4.38
CA VAL A 136 7.55 8.43 3.73
C VAL A 136 6.93 9.49 2.81
N ILE A 137 6.23 9.09 1.75
CA ILE A 137 5.72 10.02 0.73
C ILE A 137 4.53 10.82 1.28
N GLY A 138 3.53 10.15 1.83
CA GLY A 138 2.31 10.79 2.34
C GLY A 138 2.59 11.73 3.51
N ASN A 139 3.41 11.31 4.48
CA ASN A 139 3.78 12.14 5.62
C ASN A 139 4.60 13.38 5.19
N PHE A 140 5.51 13.22 4.24
CA PHE A 140 6.19 14.37 3.64
C PHE A 140 5.20 15.33 2.98
N ALA A 141 4.29 14.81 2.17
CA ALA A 141 3.30 15.62 1.47
C ALA A 141 2.42 16.41 2.44
N LEU A 142 2.00 15.77 3.54
CA LEU A 142 1.27 16.42 4.63
C LEU A 142 2.08 17.56 5.25
N LEU A 143 3.30 17.30 5.66
CA LEU A 143 4.16 18.29 6.33
C LEU A 143 4.57 19.44 5.41
N ALA A 144 4.71 19.18 4.12
CA ALA A 144 5.03 20.18 3.11
C ALA A 144 3.81 20.97 2.60
N GLY A 145 2.61 20.66 3.06
CA GLY A 145 1.37 21.32 2.65
C GLY A 145 0.98 21.08 1.19
N LEU A 146 1.35 19.89 0.63
CA LEU A 146 1.02 19.55 -0.75
C LEU A 146 -0.49 19.31 -0.91
N ASP A 147 -1.01 19.67 -2.08
CA ASP A 147 -2.42 19.43 -2.43
C ASP A 147 -2.75 17.93 -2.40
N PRO A 148 -3.67 17.49 -1.51
CA PRO A 148 -4.02 16.08 -1.38
C PRO A 148 -4.62 15.49 -2.66
N LEU A 149 -5.35 16.26 -3.45
CA LEU A 149 -5.92 15.80 -4.71
C LEU A 149 -4.83 15.60 -5.78
N ALA A 150 -3.81 16.46 -5.80
CA ALA A 150 -2.66 16.27 -6.68
C ALA A 150 -1.87 15.01 -6.32
N LEU A 151 -1.66 14.76 -5.02
CA LEU A 151 -1.02 13.53 -4.54
C LEU A 151 -1.84 12.28 -4.87
N HIS A 152 -3.15 12.32 -4.64
CA HIS A 152 -4.07 11.25 -5.00
C HIS A 152 -3.99 10.89 -6.50
N ARG A 153 -4.01 11.90 -7.37
CA ARG A 153 -3.87 11.70 -8.82
C ARG A 153 -2.51 11.10 -9.20
N TRP A 154 -1.45 11.51 -8.51
CA TRP A 154 -0.13 10.94 -8.71
C TRP A 154 -0.10 9.45 -8.31
N TYR A 155 -0.66 9.07 -7.16
CA TYR A 155 -0.78 7.68 -6.74
C TYR A 155 -1.56 6.83 -7.74
N LEU A 156 -2.71 7.31 -8.22
CA LEU A 156 -3.50 6.62 -9.23
C LEU A 156 -2.74 6.41 -10.55
N GLY A 157 -1.88 7.35 -10.92
CA GLY A 157 -1.10 7.27 -12.15
C GLY A 157 0.14 6.40 -12.06
N VAL A 158 0.69 6.20 -10.86
CA VAL A 158 1.98 5.52 -10.65
C VAL A 158 1.81 4.07 -10.24
N TYR A 159 0.89 3.76 -9.31
CA TYR A 159 0.81 2.42 -8.76
C TYR A 159 -0.16 1.52 -9.51
N ILE A 160 0.29 0.29 -9.84
CA ILE A 160 -0.51 -0.69 -10.55
C ILE A 160 -1.75 -1.15 -9.78
N ASP A 161 -1.70 -1.10 -8.46
CA ASP A 161 -2.78 -1.51 -7.56
C ASP A 161 -3.60 -0.35 -7.02
N ALA A 162 -3.34 0.88 -7.47
CA ALA A 162 -4.09 2.05 -7.07
C ALA A 162 -5.47 2.09 -7.74
N PHE A 163 -6.49 2.20 -6.90
CA PHE A 163 -7.89 2.41 -7.28
C PHE A 163 -8.46 3.52 -6.39
N GLU A 164 -9.34 4.33 -6.92
CA GLU A 164 -9.90 5.47 -6.17
C GLU A 164 -10.43 5.07 -4.79
N TRP A 165 -11.16 3.96 -4.70
CA TRP A 165 -11.77 3.52 -3.45
C TRP A 165 -10.77 3.10 -2.38
N VAL A 166 -9.54 2.72 -2.76
CA VAL A 166 -8.50 2.33 -1.81
C VAL A 166 -7.52 3.46 -1.52
N GLU A 167 -7.32 4.39 -2.47
CA GLU A 167 -6.35 5.47 -2.30
C GLU A 167 -6.93 6.69 -1.56
N LEU A 168 -8.20 7.06 -1.84
CA LEU A 168 -8.83 8.24 -1.27
C LEU A 168 -8.99 8.18 0.25
N PRO A 169 -9.46 7.08 0.85
CA PRO A 169 -9.62 7.00 2.30
C PRO A 169 -8.37 6.57 3.05
N ASN A 170 -7.33 6.20 2.33
CA ASN A 170 -6.10 5.70 2.91
C ASN A 170 -5.02 6.79 2.98
#